data_f2436d635f594aa65f370b9e650f2269
#
_entry.id   f2436d635f594aa65f370b9e650f2269
#
_cell.length_a   1.000
_cell.length_b   1.000
_cell.length_c   1.000
_cell.angle_alpha   90.00
_cell.angle_beta   90.00
_cell.angle_gamma   90.00
#
_symmetry.space_group_name_H-M   'P 1'
#
loop_
_entity.id
_entity.type
_entity.pdbx_description
1 polymer ?
#
loop_
_entity_poly.entity_id
_entity_poly.type
_entity_poly.pdbx_seq_one_letter_code
_entity_poly.pdbx_strand_id
1 'polypeptide(L)'
;IMFTESDLKQIAARGITEEQVRQQLEQIAEGFPFLKLEAAASVEKGIVAPDSEERGAYVKAWQDYKDEGHTIVKFVPASGAASRMFKNMFAFVDADYDVPTTDFEKCYFERIRDFAFREELCDKCKQNEGKNIKTLLAEGNYKAIARNMLAAEGLNYGQLPKGLLLFHNYEDGPRTPMEEHLVEAAMYASSNGKANVHFTVSHEHLALFKNKVAEKLEQYANQFVVTYTVSFSEQRPSTDT
;
A
#
# COMPACT_ATOMS: atom_id res chain seq x y z
N ILE A 1 -19.09 -5.86 -30.52
CA ILE A 1 -18.45 -4.53 -30.26
C ILE A 1 -17.39 -4.33 -31.33
N MET A 2 -17.40 -3.17 -31.99
CA MET A 2 -16.37 -2.79 -32.97
C MET A 2 -15.44 -1.81 -32.28
N PHE A 3 -14.13 -2.13 -32.19
CA PHE A 3 -13.13 -1.24 -31.63
C PHE A 3 -12.74 -0.16 -32.64
N THR A 4 -12.56 1.06 -32.15
CA THR A 4 -12.00 2.16 -32.93
C THR A 4 -10.47 2.03 -33.06
N GLU A 5 -9.85 2.78 -33.99
CA GLU A 5 -8.37 2.82 -34.06
C GLU A 5 -7.72 3.28 -32.75
N SER A 6 -8.38 4.16 -32.01
CA SER A 6 -7.91 4.62 -30.69
C SER A 6 -7.92 3.48 -29.68
N ASP A 7 -9.01 2.67 -29.66
CA ASP A 7 -9.11 1.51 -28.77
C ASP A 7 -8.03 0.49 -29.09
N LEU A 8 -7.78 0.19 -30.36
CA LEU A 8 -6.76 -0.76 -30.79
C LEU A 8 -5.35 -0.30 -30.40
N LYS A 9 -5.06 1.00 -30.50
CA LYS A 9 -3.79 1.56 -30.02
C LYS A 9 -3.65 1.43 -28.50
N GLN A 10 -4.72 1.67 -27.76
CA GLN A 10 -4.72 1.53 -26.30
C GLN A 10 -4.54 0.07 -25.87
N ILE A 11 -5.23 -0.87 -26.54
CA ILE A 11 -5.10 -2.32 -26.31
C ILE A 11 -3.64 -2.75 -26.53
N ALA A 12 -3.05 -2.35 -27.67
CA ALA A 12 -1.68 -2.68 -28.00
C ALA A 12 -0.66 -2.08 -27.01
N ALA A 13 -0.89 -0.82 -26.58
CA ALA A 13 -0.03 -0.16 -25.58
C ALA A 13 -0.02 -0.88 -24.23
N ARG A 14 -1.10 -1.59 -23.90
CA ARG A 14 -1.20 -2.44 -22.69
C ARG A 14 -0.59 -3.82 -22.86
N GLY A 15 -0.07 -4.16 -24.04
CA GLY A 15 0.54 -5.46 -24.32
C GLY A 15 -0.44 -6.62 -24.37
N ILE A 16 -1.72 -6.35 -24.64
CA ILE A 16 -2.80 -7.33 -24.83
C ILE A 16 -3.29 -7.31 -26.26
N THR A 17 -3.97 -8.37 -26.70
CA THR A 17 -4.50 -8.48 -28.06
C THR A 17 -5.99 -8.11 -28.11
N GLU A 18 -6.48 -7.72 -29.30
CA GLU A 18 -7.90 -7.50 -29.54
C GLU A 18 -8.73 -8.76 -29.20
N GLU A 19 -8.20 -9.93 -29.53
CA GLU A 19 -8.88 -11.21 -29.27
C GLU A 19 -9.03 -11.47 -27.77
N GLN A 20 -8.00 -11.19 -26.97
CA GLN A 20 -8.09 -11.28 -25.51
C GLN A 20 -9.16 -10.36 -24.93
N VAL A 21 -9.25 -9.12 -25.43
CA VAL A 21 -10.29 -8.19 -24.96
C VAL A 21 -11.69 -8.69 -25.36
N ARG A 22 -11.86 -9.24 -26.58
CA ARG A 22 -13.13 -9.82 -27.01
C ARG A 22 -13.54 -11.00 -26.13
N GLN A 23 -12.62 -11.90 -25.85
CA GLN A 23 -12.85 -13.03 -24.96
C GLN A 23 -13.24 -12.57 -23.54
N GLN A 24 -12.57 -11.54 -23.00
CA GLN A 24 -12.94 -10.96 -21.70
C GLN A 24 -14.35 -10.37 -21.73
N LEU A 25 -14.72 -9.68 -22.78
CA LEU A 25 -16.06 -9.12 -22.92
C LEU A 25 -17.14 -10.20 -23.01
N GLU A 26 -16.87 -11.29 -23.72
CA GLU A 26 -17.75 -12.46 -23.76
C GLU A 26 -17.90 -13.10 -22.38
N GLN A 27 -16.81 -13.32 -21.68
CA GLN A 27 -16.81 -13.85 -20.31
C GLN A 27 -17.58 -12.96 -19.32
N ILE A 28 -17.48 -11.63 -19.46
CA ILE A 28 -18.25 -10.67 -18.65
C ILE A 28 -19.75 -10.76 -18.98
N ALA A 29 -20.09 -10.92 -20.26
CA ALA A 29 -21.49 -10.99 -20.71
C ALA A 29 -22.17 -12.33 -20.34
N GLU A 30 -21.47 -13.43 -20.50
CA GLU A 30 -21.95 -14.78 -20.20
C GLU A 30 -21.82 -15.17 -18.72
N GLY A 31 -20.91 -14.51 -18.00
CA GLY A 31 -20.52 -14.88 -16.66
C GLY A 31 -19.55 -16.07 -16.65
N PHE A 32 -19.08 -16.39 -15.44
CA PHE A 32 -18.21 -17.56 -15.20
C PHE A 32 -19.03 -18.69 -14.59
N PRO A 33 -18.72 -19.96 -14.93
CA PRO A 33 -19.32 -21.08 -14.24
C PRO A 33 -18.98 -21.05 -12.74
N PHE A 34 -19.95 -21.38 -11.90
CA PHE A 34 -19.70 -21.48 -10.46
C PHE A 34 -18.61 -22.50 -10.17
N LEU A 35 -17.67 -22.12 -9.31
CA LEU A 35 -16.66 -23.04 -8.80
C LEU A 35 -17.33 -24.16 -8.00
N LYS A 36 -16.99 -25.40 -8.33
CA LYS A 36 -17.40 -26.56 -7.54
C LYS A 36 -16.53 -26.64 -6.29
N LEU A 37 -17.04 -26.13 -5.18
CA LEU A 37 -16.36 -26.19 -3.90
C LEU A 37 -16.61 -27.55 -3.25
N GLU A 38 -15.55 -28.16 -2.69
CA GLU A 38 -15.68 -29.41 -1.93
C GLU A 38 -16.21 -29.17 -0.53
N ALA A 39 -15.65 -28.17 0.16
CA ALA A 39 -16.02 -27.77 1.51
C ALA A 39 -15.46 -26.38 1.85
N ALA A 40 -15.98 -25.75 2.90
CA ALA A 40 -15.29 -24.65 3.56
C ALA A 40 -13.98 -25.15 4.20
N ALA A 41 -12.93 -24.32 4.22
CA ALA A 41 -11.71 -24.65 4.97
C ALA A 41 -12.01 -24.66 6.48
N SER A 42 -11.51 -25.68 7.17
CA SER A 42 -11.61 -25.84 8.62
C SER A 42 -10.28 -26.38 9.17
N VAL A 43 -10.15 -26.44 10.49
CA VAL A 43 -8.94 -27.01 11.13
C VAL A 43 -8.74 -28.47 10.74
N GLU A 44 -9.83 -29.23 10.54
CA GLU A 44 -9.77 -30.63 10.08
C GLU A 44 -9.46 -30.73 8.57
N LYS A 45 -9.69 -29.65 7.81
CA LYS A 45 -9.52 -29.66 6.35
C LYS A 45 -9.08 -28.29 5.81
N GLY A 46 -7.78 -28.13 5.61
CA GLY A 46 -7.22 -26.98 4.89
C GLY A 46 -6.68 -25.82 5.73
N ILE A 47 -6.97 -25.80 7.05
CA ILE A 47 -6.39 -24.79 7.96
C ILE A 47 -5.37 -25.49 8.86
N VAL A 48 -4.13 -24.97 8.86
CA VAL A 48 -3.08 -25.41 9.79
C VAL A 48 -3.16 -24.55 11.05
N ALA A 49 -3.43 -25.16 12.19
CA ALA A 49 -3.47 -24.52 13.50
C ALA A 49 -2.45 -25.18 14.43
N PRO A 50 -1.14 -24.86 14.29
CA PRO A 50 -0.08 -25.54 15.03
C PRO A 50 -0.17 -25.22 16.51
N ASP A 51 0.11 -26.22 17.35
CA ASP A 51 0.35 -26.02 18.76
C ASP A 51 1.71 -25.32 19.00
N SER A 52 2.10 -25.13 20.27
CA SER A 52 3.34 -24.44 20.60
C SER A 52 4.61 -25.22 20.23
N GLU A 53 4.56 -26.55 20.27
CA GLU A 53 5.69 -27.42 19.90
C GLU A 53 5.89 -27.42 18.37
N GLU A 54 4.82 -27.62 17.61
CA GLU A 54 4.84 -27.56 16.14
C GLU A 54 5.27 -26.19 15.65
N ARG A 55 4.78 -25.09 16.27
CA ARG A 55 5.22 -23.73 15.95
C ARG A 55 6.71 -23.55 16.20
N GLY A 56 7.22 -24.08 17.32
CA GLY A 56 8.65 -24.06 17.61
C GLY A 56 9.47 -24.80 16.56
N ALA A 57 8.97 -25.96 16.10
CA ALA A 57 9.61 -26.72 15.03
C ALA A 57 9.65 -25.96 13.70
N TYR A 58 8.58 -25.26 13.31
CA TYR A 58 8.57 -24.42 12.09
C TYR A 58 9.52 -23.23 12.19
N VAL A 59 9.57 -22.55 13.34
CA VAL A 59 10.51 -21.46 13.58
C VAL A 59 11.96 -21.95 13.49
N LYS A 60 12.24 -23.11 14.08
CA LYS A 60 13.57 -23.72 14.00
C LYS A 60 13.93 -24.09 12.55
N ALA A 61 13.04 -24.72 11.82
CA ALA A 61 13.27 -25.09 10.42
C ALA A 61 13.58 -23.87 9.56
N TRP A 62 12.89 -22.74 9.79
CA TRP A 62 13.20 -21.48 9.13
C TRP A 62 14.58 -20.93 9.49
N GLN A 63 14.94 -21.00 10.77
CA GLN A 63 16.26 -20.54 11.21
C GLN A 63 17.38 -21.40 10.61
N ASP A 64 17.23 -22.75 10.68
CA ASP A 64 18.19 -23.70 10.08
C ASP A 64 18.39 -23.39 8.58
N TYR A 65 17.29 -23.17 7.84
CA TYR A 65 17.33 -22.81 6.42
C TYR A 65 18.12 -21.51 6.13
N LYS A 66 17.96 -20.50 6.98
CA LYS A 66 18.74 -19.27 6.87
C LYS A 66 20.22 -19.49 7.18
N ASP A 67 20.52 -20.30 8.21
CA ASP A 67 21.89 -20.57 8.66
C ASP A 67 22.66 -21.43 7.66
N GLU A 68 21.98 -22.24 6.83
CA GLU A 68 22.54 -22.95 5.69
C GLU A 68 22.98 -22.02 4.54
N GLY A 69 22.69 -20.73 4.63
CA GLY A 69 23.15 -19.69 3.69
C GLY A 69 22.30 -19.57 2.43
N HIS A 70 21.08 -20.04 2.45
CA HIS A 70 20.14 -19.87 1.34
C HIS A 70 19.82 -18.39 1.07
N THR A 71 19.60 -18.06 -0.20
CA THR A 71 19.17 -16.74 -0.59
C THR A 71 17.68 -16.56 -0.26
N ILE A 72 17.40 -15.62 0.62
CA ILE A 72 16.04 -15.24 0.98
C ILE A 72 15.65 -13.99 0.22
N VAL A 73 14.46 -13.96 -0.35
CA VAL A 73 13.88 -12.77 -1.01
C VAL A 73 12.51 -12.49 -0.39
N LYS A 74 12.35 -11.31 0.14
CA LYS A 74 11.05 -10.79 0.55
C LYS A 74 10.38 -10.17 -0.68
N PHE A 75 9.39 -10.85 -1.22
CA PHE A 75 8.60 -10.38 -2.36
C PHE A 75 7.40 -9.57 -1.87
N VAL A 76 7.28 -8.31 -2.33
CA VAL A 76 6.30 -7.34 -1.86
C VAL A 76 5.48 -6.77 -3.01
N PRO A 77 4.23 -7.20 -3.20
CA PRO A 77 3.29 -6.52 -4.08
C PRO A 77 2.95 -5.14 -3.51
N ALA A 78 3.35 -4.06 -4.19
CA ALA A 78 3.23 -2.69 -3.70
C ALA A 78 2.52 -1.73 -4.67
N SER A 79 1.80 -2.26 -5.66
CA SER A 79 1.05 -1.48 -6.65
C SER A 79 -0.29 -0.94 -6.13
N GLY A 80 -0.77 -1.43 -4.97
CA GLY A 80 -2.10 -1.13 -4.46
C GLY A 80 -2.35 0.36 -4.21
N ALA A 81 -3.38 0.92 -4.85
CA ALA A 81 -3.82 2.30 -4.64
C ALA A 81 -4.54 2.49 -3.29
N ALA A 82 -4.41 3.68 -2.71
CA ALA A 82 -5.08 4.03 -1.46
C ALA A 82 -6.49 4.61 -1.65
N SER A 83 -6.94 4.82 -2.88
CA SER A 83 -8.20 5.52 -3.21
C SER A 83 -9.43 4.99 -2.46
N ARG A 84 -9.57 3.66 -2.31
CA ARG A 84 -10.69 3.07 -1.55
C ARG A 84 -10.66 3.40 -0.06
N MET A 85 -9.48 3.58 0.54
CA MET A 85 -9.35 3.97 1.95
C MET A 85 -9.92 5.34 2.21
N PHE A 86 -9.73 6.27 1.30
CA PHE A 86 -10.11 7.66 1.45
C PHE A 86 -11.45 8.01 0.79
N LYS A 87 -12.22 6.99 0.34
CA LYS A 87 -13.51 7.18 -0.34
C LYS A 87 -14.43 8.14 0.42
N ASN A 88 -14.58 7.96 1.74
CA ASN A 88 -15.48 8.79 2.55
C ASN A 88 -14.93 10.21 2.71
N MET A 89 -13.61 10.39 2.75
CA MET A 89 -13.01 11.73 2.83
C MET A 89 -13.10 12.48 1.50
N PHE A 90 -12.99 11.78 0.35
CA PHE A 90 -13.31 12.37 -0.94
C PHE A 90 -14.77 12.82 -1.00
N ALA A 91 -15.69 11.94 -0.60
CA ALA A 91 -17.12 12.28 -0.53
C ALA A 91 -17.39 13.51 0.36
N PHE A 92 -16.71 13.63 1.50
CA PHE A 92 -16.82 14.81 2.36
C PHE A 92 -16.29 16.08 1.70
N VAL A 93 -15.17 16.03 0.98
CA VAL A 93 -14.60 17.19 0.26
C VAL A 93 -15.58 17.68 -0.83
N ASP A 94 -16.24 16.74 -1.51
CA ASP A 94 -17.17 17.03 -2.62
C ASP A 94 -18.61 17.33 -2.16
N ALA A 95 -18.94 17.11 -0.87
CA ALA A 95 -20.26 17.34 -0.33
C ALA A 95 -20.68 18.83 -0.37
N ASP A 96 -21.97 19.09 -0.30
CA ASP A 96 -22.58 20.43 -0.23
C ASP A 96 -22.63 21.03 1.18
N TYR A 97 -22.09 20.31 2.17
CA TYR A 97 -21.96 20.74 3.57
C TYR A 97 -20.48 20.84 3.97
N ASP A 98 -20.15 21.71 4.93
CA ASP A 98 -18.78 21.98 5.35
C ASP A 98 -18.41 21.40 6.72
N VAL A 99 -19.40 20.97 7.49
CA VAL A 99 -19.23 20.43 8.85
C VAL A 99 -19.43 18.91 8.82
N PRO A 100 -18.60 18.12 9.49
CA PRO A 100 -18.74 16.66 9.57
C PRO A 100 -20.16 16.23 10.04
N THR A 101 -20.82 15.42 9.23
CA THR A 101 -22.19 14.95 9.49
C THR A 101 -22.26 13.47 9.81
N THR A 102 -21.50 12.65 9.09
CA THR A 102 -21.45 11.20 9.30
C THR A 102 -20.59 10.83 10.50
N ASP A 103 -20.84 9.65 11.08
CA ASP A 103 -20.03 9.14 12.19
C ASP A 103 -18.57 8.94 11.80
N PHE A 104 -18.32 8.54 10.54
CA PHE A 104 -16.96 8.42 10.02
C PHE A 104 -16.22 9.76 10.01
N GLU A 105 -16.84 10.81 9.47
CA GLU A 105 -16.25 12.16 9.39
C GLU A 105 -15.97 12.72 10.78
N LYS A 106 -16.94 12.61 11.70
CA LYS A 106 -16.79 13.04 13.10
C LYS A 106 -15.63 12.33 13.77
N CYS A 107 -15.60 10.99 13.68
CA CYS A 107 -14.52 10.18 14.26
C CYS A 107 -13.15 10.54 13.65
N TYR A 108 -13.07 10.78 12.33
CA TYR A 108 -11.84 11.19 11.68
C TYR A 108 -11.27 12.47 12.29
N PHE A 109 -12.07 13.54 12.39
CA PHE A 109 -11.59 14.83 12.90
C PHE A 109 -11.37 14.83 14.42
N GLU A 110 -12.15 14.09 15.18
CA GLU A 110 -11.94 13.90 16.63
C GLU A 110 -10.60 13.21 16.92
N ARG A 111 -10.26 12.23 16.08
CA ARG A 111 -9.05 11.41 16.22
C ARG A 111 -7.88 11.84 15.35
N ILE A 112 -7.93 12.99 14.72
CA ILE A 112 -6.90 13.47 13.80
C ILE A 112 -5.49 13.52 14.45
N ARG A 113 -5.43 13.61 15.78
CA ARG A 113 -4.17 13.64 16.54
C ARG A 113 -3.50 12.28 16.64
N ASP A 114 -4.23 11.20 16.40
CA ASP A 114 -3.77 9.84 16.56
C ASP A 114 -3.10 9.30 15.28
N PHE A 115 -3.27 9.99 14.14
CA PHE A 115 -2.72 9.55 12.86
C PHE A 115 -1.21 9.78 12.76
N ALA A 116 -0.50 8.80 12.20
CA ALA A 116 0.94 8.84 11.99
C ALA A 116 1.40 10.02 11.12
N PHE A 117 0.58 10.43 10.16
CA PHE A 117 0.84 11.56 9.25
C PHE A 117 0.46 12.94 9.82
N ARG A 118 0.04 13.02 11.07
CA ARG A 118 -0.47 14.27 11.68
C ARG A 118 0.49 15.44 11.57
N GLU A 119 1.77 15.23 11.85
CA GLU A 119 2.77 16.31 11.83
C GLU A 119 2.97 16.86 10.42
N GLU A 120 3.13 15.97 9.43
CA GLU A 120 3.24 16.36 8.03
C GLU A 120 1.98 17.07 7.52
N LEU A 121 0.79 16.59 7.91
CA LEU A 121 -0.47 17.26 7.59
C LEU A 121 -0.55 18.66 8.21
N CYS A 122 -0.10 18.80 9.45
CA CYS A 122 -0.07 20.11 10.12
C CYS A 122 0.84 21.10 9.38
N ASP A 123 1.98 20.65 8.91
CA ASP A 123 2.91 21.49 8.17
C ASP A 123 2.37 21.86 6.79
N LYS A 124 1.68 20.95 6.11
CA LYS A 124 0.96 21.25 4.86
C LYS A 124 -0.17 22.26 5.06
N CYS A 125 -0.95 22.11 6.12
CA CYS A 125 -1.97 23.11 6.46
C CYS A 125 -1.35 24.49 6.76
N LYS A 126 -0.24 24.58 7.48
CA LYS A 126 0.46 25.86 7.69
C LYS A 126 0.97 26.46 6.39
N GLN A 127 1.53 25.63 5.51
CA GLN A 127 2.07 26.07 4.22
C GLN A 127 0.99 26.60 3.28
N ASN A 128 -0.13 25.88 3.17
CA ASN A 128 -1.17 26.16 2.18
C ASN A 128 -2.24 27.13 2.68
N GLU A 129 -2.60 27.04 3.98
CA GLU A 129 -3.68 27.82 4.59
C GLU A 129 -3.19 28.94 5.53
N GLY A 130 -1.88 28.98 5.82
CA GLY A 130 -1.30 29.89 6.82
C GLY A 130 -1.71 29.56 8.27
N LYS A 131 -2.34 28.40 8.52
CA LYS A 131 -2.93 28.00 9.80
C LYS A 131 -2.63 26.55 10.11
N ASN A 132 -2.47 26.24 11.40
CA ASN A 132 -2.31 24.85 11.83
C ASN A 132 -3.70 24.14 11.95
N ILE A 133 -3.67 22.81 12.05
CA ILE A 133 -4.88 21.99 12.16
C ILE A 133 -5.79 22.43 13.31
N LYS A 134 -5.24 22.79 14.48
CA LYS A 134 -6.03 23.21 15.66
C LYS A 134 -6.82 24.47 15.36
N THR A 135 -6.23 25.44 14.68
CA THR A 135 -6.89 26.68 14.28
C THR A 135 -7.98 26.41 13.24
N LEU A 136 -7.68 25.61 12.22
CA LEU A 136 -8.65 25.22 11.19
C LEU A 136 -9.88 24.51 11.77
N LEU A 137 -9.65 23.58 12.72
CA LEU A 137 -10.75 22.90 13.44
C LEU A 137 -11.60 23.89 14.25
N ALA A 138 -10.98 24.83 14.96
CA ALA A 138 -11.69 25.83 15.75
C ALA A 138 -12.53 26.80 14.89
N GLU A 139 -12.10 27.06 13.66
CA GLU A 139 -12.81 27.87 12.68
C GLU A 139 -13.87 27.07 11.89
N GLY A 140 -13.98 25.76 12.09
CA GLY A 140 -14.87 24.89 11.32
C GLY A 140 -14.41 24.61 9.90
N ASN A 141 -13.14 24.86 9.57
CA ASN A 141 -12.60 24.70 8.22
C ASN A 141 -12.08 23.25 7.99
N TYR A 142 -12.98 22.28 8.14
CA TYR A 142 -12.69 20.85 8.03
C TYR A 142 -12.25 20.43 6.62
N LYS A 143 -12.87 20.99 5.58
CA LYS A 143 -12.53 20.67 4.18
C LYS A 143 -11.13 21.07 3.80
N ALA A 144 -10.59 22.17 4.33
CA ALA A 144 -9.21 22.56 4.10
C ALA A 144 -8.23 21.48 4.62
N ILE A 145 -8.49 20.93 5.80
CA ILE A 145 -7.68 19.83 6.38
C ILE A 145 -7.78 18.59 5.48
N ALA A 146 -8.99 18.20 5.08
CA ALA A 146 -9.20 17.03 4.21
C ALA A 146 -8.52 17.19 2.83
N ARG A 147 -8.59 18.37 2.22
CA ARG A 147 -7.88 18.68 0.96
C ARG A 147 -6.37 18.61 1.13
N ASN A 148 -5.82 19.16 2.20
CA ASN A 148 -4.38 19.07 2.48
C ASN A 148 -3.90 17.63 2.73
N MET A 149 -4.75 16.70 3.11
CA MET A 149 -4.42 15.28 3.14
C MET A 149 -4.47 14.66 1.74
N LEU A 150 -5.54 14.92 0.97
CA LEU A 150 -5.83 14.18 -0.24
C LEU A 150 -5.16 14.73 -1.51
N ALA A 151 -5.10 16.05 -1.65
CA ALA A 151 -4.72 16.71 -2.90
C ALA A 151 -3.19 16.80 -3.09
N ALA A 152 -2.77 16.99 -4.34
CA ALA A 152 -1.36 17.02 -4.75
C ALA A 152 -0.53 18.13 -4.09
N GLU A 153 -1.14 19.28 -3.82
CA GLU A 153 -0.53 20.40 -3.09
C GLU A 153 -0.33 20.13 -1.59
N GLY A 154 -1.03 19.14 -1.07
CA GLY A 154 -0.93 18.66 0.32
C GLY A 154 -0.02 17.43 0.45
N LEU A 155 -0.52 16.39 1.12
CA LEU A 155 0.17 15.10 1.26
C LEU A 155 0.02 14.19 0.04
N ASN A 156 -0.90 14.50 -0.85
CA ASN A 156 -1.20 13.70 -2.06
C ASN A 156 -1.66 12.26 -1.77
N TYR A 157 -2.24 12.00 -0.60
CA TYR A 157 -2.65 10.66 -0.19
C TYR A 157 -3.76 10.06 -1.06
N GLY A 158 -4.49 10.92 -1.77
CA GLY A 158 -5.50 10.50 -2.73
C GLY A 158 -4.96 9.75 -3.95
N GLN A 159 -3.69 9.95 -4.29
CA GLN A 159 -3.07 9.38 -5.49
C GLN A 159 -1.85 8.50 -5.21
N LEU A 160 -1.27 8.57 -4.01
CA LEU A 160 -0.12 7.76 -3.67
C LEU A 160 -0.49 6.28 -3.49
N PRO A 161 0.44 5.35 -3.79
CA PRO A 161 0.27 3.96 -3.45
C PRO A 161 0.32 3.77 -1.93
N LYS A 162 -0.42 2.79 -1.41
CA LYS A 162 -0.47 2.50 0.05
C LYS A 162 0.90 2.34 0.68
N GLY A 163 1.85 1.78 -0.05
CA GLY A 163 3.21 1.54 0.43
C GLY A 163 3.97 2.81 0.83
N LEU A 164 3.53 3.99 0.39
CA LEU A 164 4.19 5.26 0.66
C LEU A 164 3.43 6.19 1.62
N LEU A 165 2.35 5.71 2.25
CA LEU A 165 1.60 6.48 3.23
C LEU A 165 2.10 6.19 4.64
N LEU A 166 2.10 7.19 5.52
CA LEU A 166 2.45 6.99 6.93
C LEU A 166 1.28 6.32 7.66
N PHE A 167 1.45 5.04 8.02
CA PHE A 167 0.44 4.27 8.75
C PHE A 167 0.84 3.92 10.16
N HIS A 168 2.12 3.69 10.38
CA HIS A 168 2.62 3.17 11.66
C HIS A 168 3.26 4.29 12.45
N ASN A 169 2.96 4.34 13.74
CA ASN A 169 3.51 5.33 14.65
C ASN A 169 4.31 4.62 15.76
N TYR A 170 5.59 4.96 15.87
CA TYR A 170 6.53 4.40 16.84
C TYR A 170 7.16 5.51 17.67
N GLU A 171 7.85 5.16 18.75
CA GLU A 171 8.56 6.11 19.59
C GLU A 171 9.65 6.89 18.84
N ASP A 172 10.27 6.25 17.84
CA ASP A 172 11.31 6.82 16.98
C ASP A 172 10.75 7.55 15.74
N GLY A 173 9.44 7.63 15.61
CA GLY A 173 8.72 8.35 14.53
C GLY A 173 7.84 7.46 13.67
N PRO A 174 7.09 8.08 12.77
CA PRO A 174 6.18 7.35 11.88
C PRO A 174 6.93 6.64 10.75
N ARG A 175 6.39 5.51 10.27
CA ARG A 175 6.91 4.74 9.15
C ARG A 175 5.83 4.46 8.11
N THR A 176 6.27 4.37 6.86
CA THR A 176 5.45 3.88 5.75
C THR A 176 5.45 2.34 5.71
N PRO A 177 4.46 1.69 5.06
CA PRO A 177 4.51 0.24 4.84
C PRO A 177 5.76 -0.21 4.05
N MET A 178 6.28 0.61 3.14
CA MET A 178 7.53 0.33 2.45
C MET A 178 8.70 0.21 3.44
N GLU A 179 8.80 1.12 4.40
CA GLU A 179 9.82 1.08 5.45
C GLU A 179 9.65 -0.16 6.34
N GLU A 180 8.41 -0.52 6.70
CA GLU A 180 8.14 -1.74 7.46
C GLU A 180 8.62 -2.98 6.71
N HIS A 181 8.46 -3.05 5.40
CA HIS A 181 8.97 -4.17 4.62
C HIS A 181 10.50 -4.25 4.61
N LEU A 182 11.21 -3.13 4.68
CA LEU A 182 12.67 -3.12 4.87
C LEU A 182 13.04 -3.63 6.26
N VAL A 183 12.37 -3.14 7.31
CA VAL A 183 12.57 -3.59 8.70
C VAL A 183 12.31 -5.09 8.82
N GLU A 184 11.17 -5.58 8.33
CA GLU A 184 10.80 -6.99 8.34
C GLU A 184 11.82 -7.87 7.59
N ALA A 185 12.32 -7.39 6.44
CA ALA A 185 13.34 -8.11 5.69
C ALA A 185 14.61 -8.31 6.52
N ALA A 186 15.05 -7.29 7.23
CA ALA A 186 16.20 -7.39 8.11
C ALA A 186 15.96 -8.32 9.30
N MET A 187 14.78 -8.24 9.92
CA MET A 187 14.49 -8.97 11.17
C MET A 187 14.31 -10.47 10.96
N TYR A 188 13.60 -10.89 9.93
CA TYR A 188 13.26 -12.32 9.75
C TYR A 188 13.46 -12.88 8.33
N ALA A 189 13.74 -12.07 7.32
CA ALA A 189 13.96 -12.52 5.96
C ALA A 189 15.35 -12.14 5.42
N SER A 190 16.34 -12.11 6.30
CA SER A 190 17.76 -11.94 5.98
C SER A 190 18.54 -13.23 6.22
N SER A 191 19.59 -13.46 5.44
CA SER A 191 20.53 -14.56 5.58
C SER A 191 21.93 -14.07 5.26
N ASN A 192 22.94 -14.52 6.04
CA ASN A 192 24.34 -14.09 5.87
C ASN A 192 24.54 -12.57 5.82
N GLY A 193 23.81 -11.82 6.66
CA GLY A 193 23.89 -10.36 6.70
C GLY A 193 23.32 -9.66 5.45
N LYS A 194 22.55 -10.38 4.60
CA LYS A 194 21.93 -9.83 3.38
C LYS A 194 20.41 -9.89 3.47
N ALA A 195 19.78 -8.77 3.20
CA ALA A 195 18.33 -8.63 3.10
C ALA A 195 17.95 -8.28 1.64
N ASN A 196 17.34 -9.22 0.93
CA ASN A 196 16.89 -8.97 -0.44
C ASN A 196 15.39 -8.70 -0.45
N VAL A 197 14.99 -7.57 -1.03
CA VAL A 197 13.59 -7.17 -1.15
C VAL A 197 13.25 -6.90 -2.61
N HIS A 198 12.15 -7.47 -3.07
CA HIS A 198 11.64 -7.20 -4.40
C HIS A 198 10.26 -6.57 -4.31
N PHE A 199 10.11 -5.37 -4.87
CA PHE A 199 8.82 -4.67 -4.95
C PHE A 199 8.23 -4.76 -6.35
N THR A 200 6.96 -5.11 -6.46
CA THR A 200 6.18 -4.87 -7.68
C THR A 200 5.37 -3.60 -7.49
N VAL A 201 5.50 -2.66 -8.41
CA VAL A 201 4.87 -1.33 -8.34
C VAL A 201 4.23 -0.97 -9.67
N SER A 202 3.24 -0.09 -9.66
CA SER A 202 2.67 0.44 -10.89
C SER A 202 3.68 1.35 -11.61
N HIS A 203 3.56 1.44 -12.92
CA HIS A 203 4.47 2.23 -13.77
C HIS A 203 4.59 3.69 -13.30
N GLU A 204 3.46 4.32 -13.01
CA GLU A 204 3.39 5.74 -12.61
C GLU A 204 4.07 6.03 -11.28
N HIS A 205 4.18 5.04 -10.37
CA HIS A 205 4.79 5.22 -9.05
C HIS A 205 6.21 4.68 -8.94
N LEU A 206 6.74 4.01 -9.98
CA LEU A 206 8.05 3.34 -9.92
C LEU A 206 9.19 4.30 -9.54
N ALA A 207 9.26 5.46 -10.17
CA ALA A 207 10.32 6.44 -9.92
C ALA A 207 10.25 6.98 -8.48
N LEU A 208 9.06 7.34 -8.03
CA LEU A 208 8.83 7.84 -6.67
C LEU A 208 9.19 6.77 -5.63
N PHE A 209 8.74 5.52 -5.86
CA PHE A 209 9.00 4.41 -4.94
C PHE A 209 10.49 4.11 -4.81
N LYS A 210 11.23 4.07 -5.94
CA LYS A 210 12.69 3.90 -5.94
C LYS A 210 13.41 4.99 -5.14
N ASN A 211 13.01 6.25 -5.32
CA ASN A 211 13.60 7.37 -4.59
C ASN A 211 13.35 7.24 -3.09
N LYS A 212 12.12 6.93 -2.69
CA LYS A 212 11.78 6.76 -1.26
C LYS A 212 12.51 5.58 -0.61
N VAL A 213 12.68 4.48 -1.32
CA VAL A 213 13.51 3.36 -0.85
C VAL A 213 14.96 3.82 -0.68
N ALA A 214 15.56 4.49 -1.67
CA ALA A 214 16.93 4.94 -1.63
C ALA A 214 17.20 5.91 -0.45
N GLU A 215 16.26 6.80 -0.13
CA GLU A 215 16.33 7.73 1.01
C GLU A 215 16.46 7.00 2.36
N LYS A 216 15.94 5.78 2.48
CA LYS A 216 15.82 5.03 3.74
C LYS A 216 16.80 3.87 3.90
N LEU A 217 17.38 3.37 2.80
CA LEU A 217 18.21 2.17 2.82
C LEU A 217 19.40 2.27 3.78
N GLU A 218 20.14 3.39 3.77
CA GLU A 218 21.31 3.57 4.61
C GLU A 218 20.94 3.57 6.10
N GLN A 219 19.86 4.23 6.47
CA GLN A 219 19.34 4.26 7.83
C GLN A 219 19.10 2.84 8.35
N TYR A 220 18.33 2.02 7.61
CA TYR A 220 17.96 0.67 8.04
C TYR A 220 19.12 -0.32 7.91
N ALA A 221 20.01 -0.15 6.93
CA ALA A 221 21.23 -0.95 6.82
C ALA A 221 22.12 -0.79 8.07
N ASN A 222 22.29 0.44 8.53
CA ASN A 222 23.07 0.73 9.74
C ASN A 222 22.35 0.26 11.02
N GLN A 223 21.03 0.46 11.11
CA GLN A 223 20.23 0.07 12.26
C GLN A 223 20.25 -1.45 12.51
N PHE A 224 20.14 -2.25 11.45
CA PHE A 224 20.04 -3.71 11.53
C PHE A 224 21.34 -4.45 11.18
N VAL A 225 22.39 -3.73 10.81
CA VAL A 225 23.69 -4.31 10.43
C VAL A 225 23.54 -5.33 9.29
N VAL A 226 22.78 -4.97 8.25
CA VAL A 226 22.55 -5.79 7.06
C VAL A 226 22.87 -5.03 5.77
N THR A 227 23.19 -5.76 4.72
CA THR A 227 23.30 -5.21 3.36
C THR A 227 22.00 -5.47 2.63
N TYR A 228 21.31 -4.40 2.22
CA TYR A 228 20.11 -4.51 1.40
C TYR A 228 20.44 -4.64 -0.09
N THR A 229 19.72 -5.54 -0.77
CA THR A 229 19.58 -5.55 -2.22
C THR A 229 18.11 -5.36 -2.54
N VAL A 230 17.75 -4.21 -3.13
CA VAL A 230 16.36 -3.92 -3.49
C VAL A 230 16.21 -3.93 -5.00
N SER A 231 15.23 -4.68 -5.47
CA SER A 231 14.88 -4.77 -6.88
C SER A 231 13.41 -4.45 -7.12
N PHE A 232 13.09 -4.06 -8.35
CA PHE A 232 11.75 -3.62 -8.71
C PHE A 232 11.30 -4.26 -10.00
N SER A 233 10.01 -4.56 -10.12
CA SER A 233 9.34 -4.84 -11.39
C SER A 233 8.08 -4.00 -11.51
N GLU A 234 7.75 -3.66 -12.74
CA GLU A 234 6.49 -2.99 -13.04
C GLU A 234 5.36 -4.02 -13.10
N GLN A 235 4.30 -3.77 -12.38
CA GLN A 235 3.09 -4.53 -12.51
C GLN A 235 2.37 -4.13 -13.80
N ARG A 236 2.13 -5.10 -14.67
CA ARG A 236 1.40 -4.86 -15.91
C ARG A 236 -0.09 -4.73 -15.62
N PRO A 237 -0.83 -3.88 -16.36
CA PRO A 237 -2.27 -3.73 -16.15
C PRO A 237 -3.06 -5.04 -16.26
N SER A 238 -2.57 -6.00 -17.07
CA SER A 238 -3.18 -7.34 -17.21
C SER A 238 -2.95 -8.27 -16.02
N THR A 239 -2.11 -7.88 -15.06
CA THR A 239 -1.82 -8.65 -13.84
C THR A 239 -2.26 -7.91 -12.57
N ASP A 240 -3.02 -6.85 -12.73
CA ASP A 240 -3.61 -6.10 -11.62
C ASP A 240 -4.69 -6.95 -10.95
N THR A 241 -4.61 -7.07 -9.65
CA THR A 241 -5.51 -7.90 -8.83
C THR A 241 -6.60 -7.06 -8.18
#